data_19fa9b5f528fcbfc1d09c8ede3eca56c
#
_entry.id   19fa9b5f528fcbfc1d09c8ede3eca56c
#
_cell.length_a   1.000
_cell.length_b   1.000
_cell.length_c   1.000
_cell.angle_alpha   90.00
_cell.angle_beta   90.00
_cell.angle_gamma   90.00
#
_symmetry.space_group_name_H-M   'P 1'
#
loop_
_entity.id
_entity.type
_entity.pdbx_description
1 polymer ?
#
loop_
_entity_poly.entity_id
_entity_poly.type
_entity_poly.pdbx_seq_one_letter_code
_entity_poly.pdbx_strand_id
1 'polypeptide(L)'
;MPIASEQFLEEPARRTPLLDEADVLVLGGGPAGIAAAVCAARSGARTLLVERYGFLGGMGTAAGVTNSCGLYANVHGDIRRVVHGVASDLFARIEALGGLSTPHLIFGKTRAQAYDMSAYKCAADDLLLAAGAKLLFHAQAVGVVMRREGEIDALLIETRSGRRALRAR
;
A
#
# COMPACT_ATOMS: atom_id res chain seq x y z
N MET A 1 -29.79 -22.20 -8.55
CA MET A 1 -30.64 -21.49 -7.59
C MET A 1 -30.94 -20.12 -8.15
N PRO A 2 -32.21 -19.65 -8.19
CA PRO A 2 -32.48 -18.30 -8.56
C PRO A 2 -31.83 -17.36 -7.51
N ILE A 3 -31.14 -16.33 -7.96
CA ILE A 3 -30.61 -15.27 -7.11
C ILE A 3 -31.83 -14.63 -6.48
N ALA A 4 -31.93 -14.64 -5.14
CA ALA A 4 -33.00 -13.94 -4.43
C ALA A 4 -33.00 -12.46 -4.86
N SER A 5 -34.20 -11.88 -5.06
CA SER A 5 -34.34 -10.46 -5.36
C SER A 5 -33.58 -9.65 -4.30
N GLU A 6 -32.64 -8.81 -4.72
CA GLU A 6 -31.93 -7.91 -3.81
C GLU A 6 -32.94 -7.04 -3.07
N GLN A 7 -32.87 -7.04 -1.74
CA GLN A 7 -33.64 -6.14 -0.90
C GLN A 7 -32.71 -4.97 -0.50
N PHE A 8 -33.21 -3.76 -0.64
CA PHE A 8 -32.48 -2.55 -0.33
C PHE A 8 -33.01 -1.92 0.95
N LEU A 9 -32.11 -1.35 1.75
CA LEU A 9 -32.42 -0.50 2.87
C LEU A 9 -31.89 0.91 2.58
N GLU A 10 -32.70 1.93 2.84
CA GLU A 10 -32.29 3.31 2.69
C GLU A 10 -31.44 3.75 3.89
N GLU A 11 -30.20 4.20 3.63
CA GLU A 11 -29.38 4.87 4.66
C GLU A 11 -29.82 6.34 4.77
N PRO A 12 -30.02 6.88 6.01
CA PRO A 12 -30.28 8.31 6.17
C PRO A 12 -29.10 9.15 5.65
N ALA A 13 -29.41 10.30 5.06
CA ALA A 13 -28.39 11.28 4.69
C ALA A 13 -27.57 11.71 5.92
N ARG A 14 -26.24 11.78 5.77
CA ARG A 14 -25.35 12.12 6.89
C ARG A 14 -24.34 13.20 6.50
N ARG A 15 -23.88 13.95 7.49
CA ARG A 15 -22.73 14.86 7.37
C ARG A 15 -21.50 14.14 7.88
N THR A 16 -20.48 13.99 7.03
CA THR A 16 -19.24 13.28 7.37
C THR A 16 -18.14 14.28 7.71
N PRO A 17 -17.52 14.19 8.91
CA PRO A 17 -16.43 15.08 9.29
C PRO A 17 -15.19 14.86 8.40
N LEU A 18 -14.56 15.97 7.98
CA LEU A 18 -13.25 15.95 7.32
C LEU A 18 -12.16 15.68 8.37
N LEU A 19 -11.35 14.64 8.14
CA LEU A 19 -10.30 14.21 9.06
C LEU A 19 -8.95 14.86 8.74
N ASP A 20 -8.56 14.84 7.45
CA ASP A 20 -7.28 15.39 6.99
C ASP A 20 -7.36 15.78 5.51
N GLU A 21 -6.39 16.61 5.09
CA GLU A 21 -6.16 17.00 3.70
C GLU A 21 -4.69 16.78 3.32
N ALA A 22 -4.45 16.26 2.14
CA ALA A 22 -3.13 16.02 1.59
C ALA A 22 -3.05 16.52 0.14
N ASP A 23 -1.84 16.57 -0.42
CA ASP A 23 -1.67 16.82 -1.85
C ASP A 23 -1.85 15.51 -2.62
N VAL A 24 -1.42 14.39 -2.01
CA VAL A 24 -1.57 13.03 -2.55
C VAL A 24 -2.17 12.11 -1.50
N LEU A 25 -3.29 11.47 -1.83
CA LEU A 25 -3.85 10.34 -1.08
C LEU A 25 -3.52 9.05 -1.79
N VAL A 26 -2.87 8.13 -1.08
CA VAL A 26 -2.59 6.78 -1.56
C VAL A 26 -3.48 5.80 -0.84
N LEU A 27 -4.31 5.06 -1.58
CA LEU A 27 -5.24 4.08 -1.04
C LEU A 27 -4.68 2.67 -1.18
N GLY A 28 -4.40 2.06 -0.04
CA GLY A 28 -3.83 0.72 0.09
C GLY A 28 -2.32 0.71 0.28
N GLY A 29 -1.86 0.06 1.35
CA GLY A 29 -0.45 -0.07 1.76
C GLY A 29 0.25 -1.32 1.23
N GLY A 30 -0.16 -1.84 0.07
CA GLY A 30 0.57 -2.90 -0.62
C GLY A 30 1.87 -2.38 -1.27
N PRO A 31 2.67 -3.25 -1.92
CA PRO A 31 3.96 -2.85 -2.51
C PRO A 31 3.86 -1.63 -3.44
N ALA A 32 2.82 -1.58 -4.27
CA ALA A 32 2.58 -0.46 -5.18
C ALA A 32 2.25 0.84 -4.42
N GLY A 33 1.38 0.76 -3.39
CA GLY A 33 1.02 1.92 -2.58
C GLY A 33 2.20 2.45 -1.75
N ILE A 34 3.01 1.56 -1.18
CA ILE A 34 4.26 1.94 -0.51
C ILE A 34 5.16 2.73 -1.47
N ALA A 35 5.39 2.18 -2.68
CA ALA A 35 6.22 2.85 -3.67
C ALA A 35 5.65 4.21 -4.09
N ALA A 36 4.35 4.29 -4.35
CA ALA A 36 3.67 5.53 -4.73
C ALA A 36 3.77 6.59 -3.63
N ALA A 37 3.50 6.22 -2.37
CA ALA A 37 3.55 7.16 -1.26
C ALA A 37 4.98 7.64 -0.96
N VAL A 38 5.97 6.75 -1.01
CA VAL A 38 7.39 7.12 -0.85
C VAL A 38 7.83 8.09 -1.95
N CYS A 39 7.49 7.81 -3.21
CA CYS A 39 7.85 8.68 -4.32
C CYS A 39 7.16 10.05 -4.22
N ALA A 40 5.87 10.08 -3.93
CA ALA A 40 5.13 11.34 -3.77
C ALA A 40 5.71 12.20 -2.64
N ALA A 41 5.96 11.60 -1.47
CA ALA A 41 6.53 12.31 -0.34
C ALA A 41 7.95 12.83 -0.62
N ARG A 42 8.81 12.01 -1.23
CA ARG A 42 10.16 12.41 -1.65
C ARG A 42 10.16 13.52 -2.70
N SER A 43 9.08 13.65 -3.46
CA SER A 43 8.89 14.77 -4.41
C SER A 43 8.35 16.04 -3.74
N GLY A 44 8.22 16.07 -2.42
CA GLY A 44 7.78 17.21 -1.63
C GLY A 44 6.26 17.34 -1.46
N ALA A 45 5.46 16.38 -1.95
CA ALA A 45 4.02 16.40 -1.75
C ALA A 45 3.65 15.96 -0.31
N ARG A 46 2.71 16.68 0.32
CA ARG A 46 2.08 16.22 1.58
C ARG A 46 1.28 14.95 1.28
N THR A 47 1.84 13.81 1.64
CA THR A 47 1.32 12.51 1.27
C THR A 47 0.71 11.80 2.47
N LEU A 48 -0.50 11.24 2.28
CA LEU A 48 -1.18 10.39 3.25
C LEU A 48 -1.48 9.04 2.61
N LEU A 49 -0.96 7.97 3.20
CA LEU A 49 -1.31 6.60 2.84
C LEU A 49 -2.37 6.05 3.79
N VAL A 50 -3.43 5.50 3.23
CA VAL A 50 -4.57 4.91 3.95
C VAL A 50 -4.56 3.40 3.77
N GLU A 51 -4.56 2.65 4.88
CA GLU A 51 -4.55 1.19 4.86
C GLU A 51 -5.63 0.62 5.80
N ARG A 52 -6.35 -0.40 5.34
CA ARG A 52 -7.41 -1.05 6.11
C ARG A 52 -6.89 -1.91 7.25
N TYR A 53 -5.72 -2.49 7.10
CA TYR A 53 -5.04 -3.26 8.14
C TYR A 53 -4.27 -2.34 9.09
N GLY A 54 -3.76 -2.91 10.19
CA GLY A 54 -2.86 -2.22 11.11
C GLY A 54 -1.38 -2.35 10.72
N PHE A 55 -1.08 -2.70 9.46
CA PHE A 55 0.27 -2.90 8.95
C PHE A 55 0.30 -2.81 7.43
N LEU A 56 1.47 -2.51 6.88
CA LEU A 56 1.72 -2.43 5.45
C LEU A 56 2.16 -3.77 4.83
N GLY A 57 2.26 -3.80 3.51
CA GLY A 57 2.84 -4.88 2.73
C GLY A 57 1.86 -5.64 1.83
N GLY A 58 0.55 -5.58 2.09
CA GLY A 58 -0.47 -6.19 1.22
C GLY A 58 -0.17 -7.66 0.90
N MET A 59 0.17 -7.98 -0.36
CA MET A 59 0.52 -9.35 -0.79
C MET A 59 1.69 -9.91 0.01
N GLY A 60 2.68 -9.11 0.34
CA GLY A 60 3.87 -9.52 1.07
C GLY A 60 3.66 -9.77 2.56
N THR A 61 2.51 -9.40 3.12
CA THR A 61 2.23 -9.52 4.55
C THR A 61 0.84 -10.09 4.80
N ALA A 62 -0.22 -9.37 4.46
CA ALA A 62 -1.60 -9.80 4.72
C ALA A 62 -1.97 -11.10 3.97
N ALA A 63 -1.50 -11.26 2.74
CA ALA A 63 -1.76 -12.46 1.94
C ALA A 63 -0.72 -13.58 2.14
N GLY A 64 0.33 -13.38 2.96
CA GLY A 64 1.30 -14.41 3.31
C GLY A 64 2.26 -14.82 2.18
N VAL A 65 2.40 -14.02 1.12
CA VAL A 65 3.40 -14.26 0.07
C VAL A 65 4.75 -13.76 0.57
N THR A 66 5.58 -14.68 1.07
CA THR A 66 6.86 -14.36 1.72
C THR A 66 8.06 -14.45 0.79
N ASN A 67 7.84 -14.61 -0.50
CA ASN A 67 8.89 -14.77 -1.49
C ASN A 67 8.70 -13.73 -2.61
N SER A 68 9.63 -12.79 -2.73
CA SER A 68 9.56 -11.75 -3.74
C SER A 68 10.03 -12.27 -5.10
N CYS A 69 9.10 -12.42 -6.00
CA CYS A 69 9.34 -12.73 -7.40
C CYS A 69 9.32 -11.46 -8.26
N GLY A 70 9.99 -11.50 -9.44
CA GLY A 70 9.97 -10.41 -10.40
C GLY A 70 11.03 -9.33 -10.19
N LEU A 71 11.87 -9.44 -9.15
CA LEU A 71 13.02 -8.53 -8.97
C LEU A 71 14.18 -8.81 -9.94
N TYR A 72 14.24 -10.02 -10.46
CA TYR A 72 15.30 -10.53 -11.33
C TYR A 72 14.71 -11.00 -12.66
N ALA A 73 15.46 -10.80 -13.73
CA ALA A 73 15.14 -11.30 -15.05
C ALA A 73 16.36 -11.97 -15.70
N ASN A 74 16.12 -12.88 -16.63
CA ASN A 74 17.17 -13.39 -17.51
C ASN A 74 17.41 -12.34 -18.60
N VAL A 75 18.63 -11.79 -18.62
CA VAL A 75 19.07 -10.79 -19.60
C VAL A 75 20.22 -11.40 -20.38
N HIS A 76 19.97 -11.82 -21.61
CA HIS A 76 20.95 -12.45 -22.49
C HIS A 76 21.69 -13.66 -21.88
N GLY A 77 20.96 -14.51 -21.14
CA GLY A 77 21.50 -15.70 -20.48
C GLY A 77 21.93 -15.50 -19.02
N ASP A 78 22.13 -14.25 -18.59
CA ASP A 78 22.48 -13.91 -17.21
C ASP A 78 21.26 -13.50 -16.37
N ILE A 79 21.15 -14.04 -15.16
CA ILE A 79 20.10 -13.61 -14.22
C ILE A 79 20.58 -12.37 -13.49
N ARG A 80 19.94 -11.23 -13.78
CA ARG A 80 20.28 -9.92 -13.21
C ARG A 80 19.08 -9.32 -12.48
N ARG A 81 19.36 -8.53 -11.45
CA ARG A 81 18.35 -7.70 -10.81
C ARG A 81 17.96 -6.57 -11.76
N VAL A 82 16.66 -6.40 -11.97
CA VAL A 82 16.10 -5.42 -12.92
C VAL A 82 15.14 -4.43 -12.25
N VAL A 83 14.70 -4.70 -11.00
CA VAL A 83 13.86 -3.81 -10.21
C VAL A 83 14.68 -3.15 -9.12
N HIS A 84 14.68 -1.82 -9.11
CA HIS A 84 15.47 -0.96 -8.24
C HIS A 84 14.60 0.13 -7.57
N GLY A 85 15.24 1.22 -7.08
CA GLY A 85 14.55 2.35 -6.44
C GLY A 85 13.92 1.97 -5.10
N VAL A 86 12.67 2.32 -4.88
CA VAL A 86 11.95 2.08 -3.61
C VAL A 86 11.99 0.60 -3.19
N ALA A 87 11.96 -0.34 -4.15
CA ALA A 87 12.11 -1.75 -3.86
C ALA A 87 13.50 -2.07 -3.26
N SER A 88 14.58 -1.45 -3.78
CA SER A 88 15.92 -1.60 -3.19
C SER A 88 15.99 -1.07 -1.78
N ASP A 89 15.39 0.11 -1.53
CA ASP A 89 15.39 0.74 -0.22
C ASP A 89 14.63 -0.10 0.81
N LEU A 90 13.50 -0.69 0.41
CA LEU A 90 12.72 -1.59 1.26
C LEU A 90 13.51 -2.85 1.60
N PHE A 91 14.10 -3.50 0.59
CA PHE A 91 14.85 -4.74 0.79
C PHE A 91 16.11 -4.53 1.63
N ALA A 92 16.81 -3.40 1.46
CA ALA A 92 17.96 -3.05 2.32
C ALA A 92 17.56 -2.91 3.79
N ARG A 93 16.37 -2.35 4.09
CA ARG A 93 15.84 -2.28 5.45
C ARG A 93 15.47 -3.65 6.02
N ILE A 94 14.83 -4.50 5.22
CA ILE A 94 14.52 -5.87 5.63
C ILE A 94 15.81 -6.65 5.94
N GLU A 95 16.85 -6.49 5.12
CA GLU A 95 18.16 -7.09 5.32
C GLU A 95 18.83 -6.59 6.60
N ALA A 96 18.81 -5.29 6.87
CA ALA A 96 19.32 -4.69 8.10
C ALA A 96 18.63 -5.23 9.37
N LEU A 97 17.38 -5.66 9.26
CA LEU A 97 16.63 -6.35 10.33
C LEU A 97 16.91 -7.87 10.38
N GLY A 98 17.80 -8.38 9.55
CA GLY A 98 18.10 -9.82 9.45
C GLY A 98 16.98 -10.66 8.82
N GLY A 99 15.99 -10.00 8.21
CA GLY A 99 14.79 -10.64 7.69
C GLY A 99 14.82 -10.99 6.20
N LEU A 100 15.98 -10.95 5.53
CA LEU A 100 16.10 -11.22 4.10
C LEU A 100 17.00 -12.42 3.81
N SER A 101 16.53 -13.36 2.97
CA SER A 101 17.34 -14.48 2.50
C SER A 101 18.30 -14.04 1.38
N THR A 102 19.29 -14.86 1.11
CA THR A 102 20.07 -14.75 -0.14
C THR A 102 19.17 -15.06 -1.35
N PRO A 103 19.40 -14.41 -2.51
CA PRO A 103 18.66 -14.73 -3.74
C PRO A 103 18.85 -16.19 -4.13
N HIS A 104 17.76 -16.93 -4.30
CA HIS A 104 17.76 -18.34 -4.68
C HIS A 104 17.08 -18.55 -6.04
N LEU A 105 17.51 -19.58 -6.75
CA LEU A 105 16.97 -19.91 -8.07
C LEU A 105 15.57 -20.48 -7.96
N ILE A 106 14.64 -19.97 -8.77
CA ILE A 106 13.28 -20.50 -8.89
C ILE A 106 12.99 -20.89 -10.33
N PHE A 107 12.27 -22.02 -10.51
CA PHE A 107 11.91 -22.59 -11.83
C PHE A 107 13.07 -22.77 -12.80
N GLY A 108 14.33 -22.79 -12.32
CA GLY A 108 15.53 -22.87 -13.14
C GLY A 108 15.78 -21.67 -14.07
N LYS A 109 15.01 -20.58 -13.94
CA LYS A 109 14.98 -19.48 -14.93
C LYS A 109 15.19 -18.08 -14.35
N THR A 110 14.91 -17.89 -13.08
CA THR A 110 15.06 -16.59 -12.42
C THR A 110 15.36 -16.76 -10.93
N ARG A 111 15.53 -15.66 -10.21
CA ARG A 111 15.74 -15.66 -8.76
C ARG A 111 14.63 -14.97 -8.02
N ALA A 112 14.42 -15.43 -6.79
CA ALA A 112 13.58 -14.77 -5.79
C ALA A 112 14.35 -14.61 -4.48
N GLN A 113 13.82 -13.80 -3.57
CA GLN A 113 14.33 -13.66 -2.21
C GLN A 113 13.17 -13.85 -1.24
N ALA A 114 13.33 -14.75 -0.29
CA ALA A 114 12.40 -14.89 0.82
C ALA A 114 12.68 -13.84 1.89
N TYR A 115 11.65 -13.46 2.63
CA TYR A 115 11.77 -12.49 3.70
C TYR A 115 10.85 -12.82 4.88
N ASP A 116 11.24 -12.32 6.06
CA ASP A 116 10.40 -12.34 7.26
C ASP A 116 9.32 -11.28 7.16
N MET A 117 8.06 -11.66 7.44
CA MET A 117 6.92 -10.74 7.34
C MET A 117 6.95 -9.64 8.40
N SER A 118 7.50 -9.92 9.59
CA SER A 118 7.59 -8.92 10.65
C SER A 118 8.64 -7.87 10.30
N ALA A 119 9.78 -8.31 9.79
CA ALA A 119 10.82 -7.42 9.27
C ALA A 119 10.30 -6.58 8.09
N TYR A 120 9.50 -7.17 7.18
CA TYR A 120 8.88 -6.41 6.10
C TYR A 120 7.96 -5.30 6.62
N LYS A 121 7.08 -5.60 7.60
CA LYS A 121 6.16 -4.61 8.19
C LYS A 121 6.92 -3.44 8.80
N CYS A 122 7.92 -3.71 9.64
CA CYS A 122 8.76 -2.69 10.25
C CYS A 122 9.51 -1.86 9.19
N ALA A 123 10.13 -2.53 8.21
CA ALA A 123 10.86 -1.87 7.15
C ALA A 123 9.98 -0.97 6.27
N ALA A 124 8.74 -1.37 6.01
CA ALA A 124 7.78 -0.58 5.25
C ALA A 124 7.33 0.68 6.01
N ASP A 125 7.05 0.53 7.31
CA ASP A 125 6.69 1.67 8.17
C ASP A 125 7.85 2.67 8.23
N ASP A 126 9.06 2.21 8.53
CA ASP A 126 10.27 3.04 8.60
C ASP A 126 10.56 3.74 7.27
N LEU A 127 10.38 3.06 6.15
CA LEU A 127 10.62 3.62 4.82
C LEU A 127 9.67 4.77 4.51
N LEU A 128 8.39 4.62 4.83
CA LEU A 128 7.36 5.65 4.60
C LEU A 128 7.55 6.84 5.53
N LEU A 129 7.78 6.59 6.82
CA LEU A 129 8.02 7.65 7.81
C LEU A 129 9.30 8.44 7.47
N ALA A 130 10.38 7.75 7.08
CA ALA A 130 11.62 8.39 6.64
C ALA A 130 11.44 9.22 5.34
N ALA A 131 10.49 8.87 4.50
CA ALA A 131 10.13 9.67 3.32
C ALA A 131 9.26 10.90 3.65
N GLY A 132 8.72 11.01 4.88
CA GLY A 132 7.85 12.09 5.32
C GLY A 132 6.36 11.86 5.00
N ALA A 133 5.97 10.65 4.59
CA ALA A 133 4.56 10.31 4.39
C ALA A 133 3.84 10.10 5.72
N LYS A 134 2.58 10.52 5.81
CA LYS A 134 1.68 10.15 6.90
C LYS A 134 1.05 8.79 6.63
N LEU A 135 0.76 8.04 7.70
CA LEU A 135 0.08 6.75 7.68
C LEU A 135 -1.23 6.81 8.45
N LEU A 136 -2.28 6.25 7.86
CA LEU A 136 -3.56 6.04 8.52
C LEU A 136 -3.96 4.56 8.39
N PHE A 137 -3.80 3.83 9.48
CA PHE A 137 -4.19 2.43 9.58
C PHE A 137 -5.63 2.25 10.05
N HIS A 138 -6.15 1.03 9.89
CA HIS A 138 -7.53 0.67 10.27
C HIS A 138 -8.58 1.60 9.65
N ALA A 139 -8.34 2.02 8.41
CA ALA A 139 -9.19 2.91 7.66
C ALA A 139 -9.55 2.29 6.31
N GLN A 140 -10.80 1.89 6.15
CA GLN A 140 -11.30 1.26 4.93
C GLN A 140 -12.00 2.29 4.06
N ALA A 141 -11.61 2.40 2.80
CA ALA A 141 -12.36 3.19 1.82
C ALA A 141 -13.74 2.57 1.56
N VAL A 142 -14.78 3.39 1.61
CA VAL A 142 -16.18 2.95 1.47
C VAL A 142 -16.96 3.77 0.45
N GLY A 143 -16.34 4.78 -0.14
CA GLY A 143 -16.97 5.61 -1.17
C GLY A 143 -16.20 6.88 -1.44
N VAL A 144 -16.74 7.70 -2.32
CA VAL A 144 -16.21 9.02 -2.66
C VAL A 144 -17.33 10.06 -2.67
N VAL A 145 -16.96 11.30 -2.44
CA VAL A 145 -17.82 12.46 -2.71
C VAL A 145 -17.33 13.10 -4.00
N MET A 146 -18.20 13.25 -4.95
CA MET A 146 -17.88 13.91 -6.22
C MET A 146 -18.14 15.42 -6.10
N ARG A 147 -17.21 16.25 -6.59
CA ARG A 147 -17.42 17.67 -6.76
C ARG A 147 -18.25 17.96 -8.00
N ARG A 148 -17.96 17.25 -9.06
CA ARG A 148 -18.66 17.22 -10.36
C ARG A 148 -18.30 15.92 -11.08
N GLU A 149 -18.93 15.65 -12.20
CA GLU A 149 -18.61 14.49 -13.01
C GLU A 149 -17.10 14.44 -13.35
N GLY A 150 -16.47 13.30 -13.09
CA GLY A 150 -15.03 13.08 -13.32
C GLY A 150 -14.09 13.70 -12.27
N GLU A 151 -14.60 14.43 -11.26
CA GLU A 151 -13.78 15.07 -10.23
C GLU A 151 -14.18 14.65 -8.82
N ILE A 152 -13.29 13.93 -8.12
CA ILE A 152 -13.47 13.52 -6.72
C ILE A 152 -13.17 14.72 -5.81
N ASP A 153 -14.09 15.05 -4.90
CA ASP A 153 -13.86 16.03 -3.83
C ASP A 153 -13.22 15.39 -2.61
N ALA A 154 -13.70 14.22 -2.20
CA ALA A 154 -13.19 13.55 -1.01
C ALA A 154 -13.34 12.03 -1.09
N LEU A 155 -12.43 11.33 -0.42
CA LEU A 155 -12.52 9.90 -0.12
C LEU A 155 -13.29 9.71 1.19
N LEU A 156 -14.27 8.81 1.20
CA LEU A 156 -14.97 8.39 2.41
C LEU A 156 -14.32 7.13 2.97
N ILE A 157 -14.00 7.15 4.26
CA ILE A 157 -13.40 6.03 4.97
C ILE A 157 -14.22 5.66 6.21
N GLU A 158 -14.26 4.38 6.52
CA GLU A 158 -14.70 3.87 7.83
C GLU A 158 -13.47 3.60 8.71
N THR A 159 -13.55 4.08 9.94
CA THR A 159 -12.53 3.88 10.99
C THR A 159 -13.20 3.37 12.26
N ARG A 160 -12.39 2.96 13.24
CA ARG A 160 -12.92 2.60 14.58
C ARG A 160 -13.65 3.76 15.28
N SER A 161 -13.36 5.00 14.87
CA SER A 161 -14.03 6.21 15.38
C SER A 161 -15.20 6.66 14.50
N GLY A 162 -15.67 5.78 13.59
CA GLY A 162 -16.75 6.02 12.63
C GLY A 162 -16.27 6.59 11.30
N ARG A 163 -17.24 7.00 10.48
CA ARG A 163 -17.00 7.51 9.12
C ARG A 163 -16.32 8.86 9.13
N ARG A 164 -15.31 9.01 8.27
CA ARG A 164 -14.53 10.23 8.05
C ARG A 164 -14.37 10.50 6.56
N ALA A 165 -14.01 11.73 6.21
CA ALA A 165 -13.63 12.12 4.87
C ALA A 165 -12.16 12.54 4.83
N LEU A 166 -11.49 12.26 3.73
CA LEU A 166 -10.14 12.73 3.42
C LEU A 166 -10.18 13.45 2.08
N ARG A 167 -9.45 14.56 1.95
CA ARG A 167 -9.40 15.34 0.70
C ARG A 167 -8.00 15.32 0.12
N ALA A 168 -7.88 15.11 -1.21
CA ALA A 168 -6.68 15.41 -1.97
C ALA A 168 -6.87 16.73 -2.73
N ARG A 169 -5.79 17.46 -2.95
CA ARG A 169 -5.77 18.72 -3.71
C ARG A 169 -5.14 18.54 -5.08
#